data_fc4e8d4d7e4f61dc6f25912a52b021f8
#
_entry.id   fc4e8d4d7e4f61dc6f25912a52b021f8
#
_cell.length_a   1.000
_cell.length_b   1.000
_cell.length_c   1.000
_cell.angle_alpha   90.00
_cell.angle_beta   90.00
_cell.angle_gamma   90.00
#
_symmetry.space_group_name_H-M   'P 1'
#
loop_
_entity.id
_entity.type
_entity.pdbx_description
1 polymer ?
#
loop_
_entity_poly.entity_id
_entity_poly.type
_entity_poly.pdbx_seq_one_letter_code
_entity_poly.pdbx_strand_id
1 'polypeptide(L)'
;MKKLSTLSKSLLIALSVLGIGTLAVASGQIPAISGAKTSDAVAIAQSKISLEQAVAIAQKTVKGDLISAEFDQNDYMASGEYEIKLINDGVEHEVKIDASSGKVLKSKQEKIDQDDLAEYNAMRQAQITLTQAMQKATQSVGGKITEAEFDFDNGIPAYEIEIAKGMDINKLIIDSMNGQVVSSQLDDD
;
A
#
# COMPACT_ATOMS: atom_id res chain seq x y z
N MET A 1 8.70 8.32 25.19
CA MET A 1 8.64 7.22 24.21
C MET A 1 7.67 7.71 23.12
N LYS A 2 8.18 8.10 21.96
CA LYS A 2 7.34 8.53 20.84
C LYS A 2 6.71 7.28 20.24
N LYS A 3 5.38 7.15 20.30
CA LYS A 3 4.63 6.21 19.50
C LYS A 3 4.68 6.73 18.06
N LEU A 4 5.18 5.93 17.13
CA LEU A 4 5.09 6.20 15.71
C LEU A 4 3.61 6.20 15.31
N SER A 5 3.22 7.19 14.51
CA SER A 5 1.89 7.31 13.91
C SER A 5 1.51 6.02 13.17
N THR A 6 0.25 5.62 13.29
CA THR A 6 -0.26 4.41 12.62
C THR A 6 -0.54 4.61 11.14
N LEU A 7 -0.42 5.85 10.64
CA LEU A 7 -0.55 6.15 9.20
C LEU A 7 0.73 5.88 8.42
N SER A 8 1.89 5.90 9.08
CA SER A 8 3.18 5.63 8.45
C SER A 8 3.83 4.42 9.10
N LYS A 9 3.54 3.23 8.63
CA LYS A 9 4.34 2.03 8.90
C LYS A 9 5.38 1.86 7.80
N SER A 10 6.26 2.85 7.65
CA SER A 10 7.50 2.63 6.91
C SER A 10 8.29 1.54 7.62
N LEU A 11 8.37 0.40 7.00
CA LEU A 11 9.04 -0.80 7.48
C LEU A 11 10.55 -0.52 7.59
N LEU A 12 11.05 -0.42 8.82
CA LEU A 12 12.49 -0.47 9.08
C LEU A 12 12.94 -1.91 8.95
N ILE A 13 13.42 -2.30 7.77
CA ILE A 13 14.06 -3.58 7.56
C ILE A 13 15.54 -3.47 7.95
N ALA A 14 15.92 -4.26 8.93
CA ALA A 14 17.30 -4.42 9.35
C ALA A 14 18.07 -5.29 8.35
N LEU A 15 19.15 -4.73 7.85
CA LEU A 15 20.17 -5.37 7.02
C LEU A 15 20.76 -6.60 7.70
N SER A 16 20.75 -7.77 7.07
CA SER A 16 21.65 -8.87 7.41
C SER A 16 22.29 -9.48 6.16
N VAL A 17 23.60 -9.43 6.16
CA VAL A 17 24.55 -9.70 5.10
C VAL A 17 24.96 -11.18 5.02
N LEU A 18 25.13 -11.66 3.78
CA LEU A 18 26.07 -12.68 3.27
C LEU A 18 25.98 -14.15 3.71
N GLY A 19 25.84 -14.98 2.69
CA GLY A 19 26.26 -16.37 2.66
C GLY A 19 26.46 -16.90 1.25
N ILE A 20 27.71 -16.88 0.76
CA ILE A 20 28.13 -17.53 -0.50
C ILE A 20 28.19 -19.04 -0.24
N GLY A 21 27.44 -19.82 -0.97
CA GLY A 21 27.47 -21.28 -0.91
C GLY A 21 27.33 -21.92 -2.29
N THR A 22 28.33 -22.66 -2.65
CA THR A 22 28.67 -23.34 -3.91
C THR A 22 27.57 -24.23 -4.50
N LEU A 23 27.43 -24.19 -5.84
CA LEU A 23 26.62 -25.09 -6.65
C LEU A 23 27.10 -26.55 -6.57
N ALA A 24 26.20 -27.45 -6.22
CA ALA A 24 26.31 -28.87 -6.51
C ALA A 24 25.04 -29.31 -7.25
N VAL A 25 25.18 -29.63 -8.52
CA VAL A 25 24.11 -30.19 -9.35
C VAL A 25 24.08 -31.70 -9.11
N ALA A 26 23.01 -32.19 -8.50
CA ALA A 26 22.69 -33.64 -8.55
C ALA A 26 21.17 -33.84 -8.44
N SER A 27 20.63 -34.41 -9.54
CA SER A 27 19.39 -35.24 -9.62
C SER A 27 18.10 -34.76 -8.91
N GLY A 28 17.21 -34.15 -9.69
CA GLY A 28 15.82 -34.62 -9.77
C GLY A 28 14.91 -34.39 -8.59
N GLN A 29 15.19 -33.50 -7.65
CA GLN A 29 14.23 -33.04 -6.65
C GLN A 29 14.18 -31.53 -6.70
N ILE A 30 13.02 -30.99 -7.08
CA ILE A 30 12.72 -29.58 -6.88
C ILE A 30 12.77 -29.37 -5.35
N PRO A 31 13.72 -28.59 -4.79
CA PRO A 31 13.66 -28.24 -3.39
C PRO A 31 12.36 -27.50 -3.18
N ALA A 32 11.51 -28.01 -2.28
CA ALA A 32 10.44 -27.21 -1.72
C ALA A 32 11.10 -25.98 -1.13
N ILE A 33 10.84 -24.80 -1.72
CA ILE A 33 11.30 -23.53 -1.21
C ILE A 33 10.49 -23.27 0.06
N SER A 34 11.02 -23.79 1.18
CA SER A 34 10.47 -23.54 2.50
C SER A 34 10.73 -22.07 2.83
N GLY A 35 9.68 -21.26 2.84
CA GLY A 35 9.64 -19.99 3.57
C GLY A 35 10.22 -18.76 2.89
N ALA A 36 10.34 -18.69 1.57
CA ALA A 36 10.46 -17.40 0.91
C ALA A 36 9.07 -16.73 0.97
N LYS A 37 8.93 -15.61 1.68
CA LYS A 37 7.76 -14.75 1.53
C LYS A 37 7.65 -14.41 0.06
N THR A 38 6.50 -14.70 -0.54
CA THR A 38 6.22 -14.24 -1.90
C THR A 38 6.21 -12.71 -1.83
N SER A 39 6.95 -12.02 -2.70
CA SER A 39 6.93 -10.56 -2.69
C SER A 39 5.52 -10.05 -3.00
N ASP A 40 5.14 -8.90 -2.47
CA ASP A 40 3.83 -8.28 -2.70
C ASP A 40 3.54 -8.13 -4.20
N ALA A 41 4.56 -7.86 -5.01
CA ALA A 41 4.45 -7.82 -6.46
C ALA A 41 3.92 -9.12 -7.07
N VAL A 42 4.39 -10.29 -6.57
CA VAL A 42 3.93 -11.60 -7.05
C VAL A 42 2.53 -11.91 -6.52
N ALA A 43 2.26 -11.57 -5.27
CA ALA A 43 0.96 -11.82 -4.65
C ALA A 43 -0.14 -10.97 -5.28
N ILE A 44 0.08 -9.68 -5.47
CA ILE A 44 -0.90 -8.78 -6.09
C ILE A 44 -1.16 -9.12 -7.57
N ALA A 45 -0.18 -9.71 -8.26
CA ALA A 45 -0.39 -10.18 -9.63
C ALA A 45 -1.54 -11.21 -9.72
N GLN A 46 -1.81 -11.96 -8.65
CA GLN A 46 -2.88 -12.96 -8.57
C GLN A 46 -4.23 -12.37 -8.12
N SER A 47 -4.27 -11.12 -7.66
CA SER A 47 -5.51 -10.46 -7.29
C SER A 47 -6.44 -10.31 -8.50
N LYS A 48 -7.75 -10.54 -8.30
CA LYS A 48 -8.78 -10.43 -9.34
C LYS A 48 -9.41 -9.06 -9.41
N ILE A 49 -9.35 -8.31 -8.31
CA ILE A 49 -9.75 -6.91 -8.28
C ILE A 49 -8.52 -6.04 -8.04
N SER A 50 -8.55 -4.80 -8.50
CA SER A 50 -7.49 -3.83 -8.25
C SER A 50 -7.72 -3.07 -6.94
N LEU A 51 -6.67 -2.37 -6.44
CA LEU A 51 -6.77 -1.53 -5.27
C LEU A 51 -7.83 -0.43 -5.45
N GLU A 52 -7.92 0.17 -6.65
CA GLU A 52 -8.94 1.18 -6.95
C GLU A 52 -10.37 0.61 -6.90
N GLN A 53 -10.55 -0.66 -7.29
CA GLN A 53 -11.84 -1.33 -7.14
C GLN A 53 -12.16 -1.61 -5.67
N ALA A 54 -11.17 -1.98 -4.87
CA ALA A 54 -11.32 -2.15 -3.43
C ALA A 54 -11.67 -0.82 -2.75
N VAL A 55 -10.99 0.28 -3.10
CA VAL A 55 -11.35 1.64 -2.64
C VAL A 55 -12.81 1.97 -2.96
N ALA A 56 -13.25 1.68 -4.18
CA ALA A 56 -14.65 1.93 -4.58
C ALA A 56 -15.65 1.08 -3.77
N ILE A 57 -15.29 -0.13 -3.36
CA ILE A 57 -16.12 -0.99 -2.49
C ILE A 57 -16.14 -0.41 -1.07
N ALA A 58 -14.99 -0.03 -0.52
CA ALA A 58 -14.89 0.58 0.81
C ALA A 58 -15.72 1.87 0.92
N GLN A 59 -15.63 2.76 -0.07
CA GLN A 59 -16.40 4.01 -0.13
C GLN A 59 -17.93 3.81 -0.29
N LYS A 60 -18.38 2.65 -0.78
CA LYS A 60 -19.79 2.28 -0.76
C LYS A 60 -20.22 1.76 0.61
N THR A 61 -19.30 1.13 1.34
CA THR A 61 -19.54 0.57 2.68
C THR A 61 -19.55 1.68 3.73
N VAL A 62 -18.59 2.61 3.63
CA VAL A 62 -18.42 3.74 4.56
C VAL A 62 -18.21 5.02 3.75
N LYS A 63 -18.91 6.08 4.13
CA LYS A 63 -18.66 7.43 3.58
C LYS A 63 -17.50 8.06 4.34
N GLY A 64 -16.55 8.63 3.62
CA GLY A 64 -15.38 9.29 4.22
C GLY A 64 -14.34 9.67 3.19
N ASP A 65 -13.37 10.45 3.62
CA ASP A 65 -12.18 10.79 2.84
C ASP A 65 -11.21 9.62 2.90
N LEU A 66 -10.72 9.18 1.75
CA LEU A 66 -9.71 8.13 1.64
C LEU A 66 -8.36 8.68 2.11
N ILE A 67 -7.75 8.03 3.09
CA ILE A 67 -6.44 8.42 3.64
C ILE A 67 -5.33 7.43 3.29
N SER A 68 -5.63 6.14 3.24
CA SER A 68 -4.69 5.13 2.76
C SER A 68 -5.43 3.94 2.15
N ALA A 69 -4.72 3.21 1.33
CA ALA A 69 -5.13 1.96 0.74
C ALA A 69 -3.89 1.09 0.49
N GLU A 70 -3.87 -0.12 0.99
CA GLU A 70 -2.72 -1.03 0.86
C GLU A 70 -3.17 -2.45 0.53
N PHE A 71 -2.30 -3.19 -0.15
CA PHE A 71 -2.42 -4.62 -0.37
C PHE A 71 -1.61 -5.35 0.69
N ASP A 72 -2.25 -6.20 1.46
CA ASP A 72 -1.63 -7.01 2.49
C ASP A 72 -1.66 -8.49 2.07
N GLN A 73 -0.46 -9.07 1.96
CA GLN A 73 -0.33 -10.51 1.74
C GLN A 73 -0.58 -11.24 3.04
N ASN A 74 -1.74 -11.84 3.16
CA ASN A 74 -2.07 -12.68 4.30
C ASN A 74 -1.44 -14.06 4.15
N ASP A 75 -0.59 -14.48 5.09
CA ASP A 75 0.04 -15.80 5.12
C ASP A 75 -0.96 -16.97 5.09
N TYR A 76 -2.23 -16.69 5.39
CA TYR A 76 -3.31 -17.68 5.44
C TYR A 76 -4.21 -17.71 4.20
N MET A 77 -4.09 -16.71 3.31
CA MET A 77 -4.91 -16.60 2.10
C MET A 77 -4.01 -16.46 0.88
N ALA A 78 -4.20 -17.32 -0.10
CA ALA A 78 -3.38 -17.35 -1.32
C ALA A 78 -3.49 -16.07 -2.18
N SER A 79 -4.44 -15.18 -1.90
CA SER A 79 -4.78 -14.02 -2.73
C SER A 79 -4.59 -12.66 -2.04
N GLY A 80 -4.25 -12.63 -0.75
CA GLY A 80 -4.14 -11.38 0.02
C GLY A 80 -5.47 -10.66 0.26
N GLU A 81 -5.36 -9.54 0.95
CA GLU A 81 -6.49 -8.63 1.22
C GLU A 81 -6.07 -7.18 0.96
N TYR A 82 -7.05 -6.32 0.75
CA TYR A 82 -6.84 -4.87 0.74
C TYR A 82 -7.30 -4.29 2.06
N GLU A 83 -6.48 -3.45 2.69
CA GLU A 83 -6.85 -2.62 3.82
C GLU A 83 -7.06 -1.19 3.33
N ILE A 84 -8.26 -0.66 3.56
CA ILE A 84 -8.66 0.68 3.13
C ILE A 84 -9.04 1.50 4.35
N LYS A 85 -8.42 2.65 4.53
CA LYS A 85 -8.74 3.57 5.62
C LYS A 85 -9.44 4.81 5.11
N LEU A 86 -10.52 5.15 5.77
CA LEU A 86 -11.36 6.30 5.46
C LEU A 86 -11.61 7.09 6.75
N ILE A 87 -11.59 8.42 6.67
CA ILE A 87 -11.98 9.25 7.81
C ILE A 87 -13.31 9.94 7.52
N ASN A 88 -14.22 9.85 8.49
CA ASN A 88 -15.48 10.59 8.51
C ASN A 88 -15.76 11.11 9.92
N ASP A 89 -15.98 12.43 10.04
CA ASP A 89 -16.34 13.09 11.29
C ASP A 89 -15.40 12.77 12.48
N GLY A 90 -14.09 12.66 12.22
CA GLY A 90 -13.07 12.36 13.24
C GLY A 90 -13.06 10.89 13.70
N VAL A 91 -13.68 10.02 12.94
CA VAL A 91 -13.67 8.57 13.12
C VAL A 91 -12.93 7.95 11.93
N GLU A 92 -11.91 7.15 12.22
CA GLU A 92 -11.24 6.32 11.22
C GLU A 92 -12.02 5.03 11.03
N HIS A 93 -12.20 4.65 9.78
CA HIS A 93 -12.84 3.41 9.36
C HIS A 93 -11.84 2.58 8.56
N GLU A 94 -11.47 1.42 9.08
CA GLU A 94 -10.68 0.39 8.41
C GLU A 94 -11.62 -0.61 7.75
N VAL A 95 -11.50 -0.82 6.45
CA VAL A 95 -12.27 -1.80 5.69
C VAL A 95 -11.32 -2.79 5.02
N LYS A 96 -11.42 -4.06 5.39
CA LYS A 96 -10.64 -5.14 4.76
C LYS A 96 -11.45 -5.85 3.69
N ILE A 97 -10.85 -6.06 2.54
CA ILE A 97 -11.52 -6.58 1.34
C ILE A 97 -10.67 -7.69 0.72
N ASP A 98 -11.27 -8.84 0.51
CA ASP A 98 -10.64 -9.99 -0.15
C ASP A 98 -10.24 -9.65 -1.60
N ALA A 99 -8.96 -9.77 -1.92
CA ALA A 99 -8.40 -9.34 -3.20
C ALA A 99 -8.82 -10.24 -4.38
N SER A 100 -9.35 -11.44 -4.10
CA SER A 100 -9.82 -12.36 -5.14
C SER A 100 -11.30 -12.22 -5.45
N SER A 101 -12.12 -11.80 -4.50
CA SER A 101 -13.58 -11.78 -4.66
C SER A 101 -14.21 -10.39 -4.52
N GLY A 102 -13.50 -9.42 -3.95
CA GLY A 102 -14.05 -8.12 -3.60
C GLY A 102 -15.01 -8.14 -2.40
N LYS A 103 -15.04 -9.24 -1.65
CA LYS A 103 -15.90 -9.37 -0.48
C LYS A 103 -15.31 -8.58 0.69
N VAL A 104 -16.13 -7.78 1.36
CA VAL A 104 -15.76 -7.14 2.63
C VAL A 104 -15.60 -8.23 3.69
N LEU A 105 -14.38 -8.36 4.23
CA LEU A 105 -14.01 -9.31 5.26
C LEU A 105 -14.25 -8.75 6.65
N LYS A 106 -13.95 -7.45 6.82
CA LYS A 106 -14.03 -6.75 8.10
C LYS A 106 -14.29 -5.27 7.87
N SER A 107 -15.03 -4.67 8.78
CA SER A 107 -15.11 -3.22 8.92
C SER A 107 -14.98 -2.89 10.40
N LYS A 108 -14.03 -2.01 10.73
CA LYS A 108 -13.73 -1.54 12.08
C LYS A 108 -13.78 -0.03 12.08
N GLN A 109 -14.09 0.55 13.22
CA GLN A 109 -14.01 1.99 13.41
C GLN A 109 -13.32 2.30 14.73
N GLU A 110 -12.53 3.37 14.72
CA GLU A 110 -11.88 3.87 15.92
C GLU A 110 -11.77 5.39 15.86
N LYS A 111 -11.62 5.99 17.03
CA LYS A 111 -11.43 7.44 17.09
C LYS A 111 -10.03 7.76 16.59
N ILE A 112 -9.94 8.73 15.66
CA ILE A 112 -8.66 9.24 15.17
C ILE A 112 -7.82 9.80 16.32
N ASP A 113 -6.54 9.50 16.38
CA ASP A 113 -5.64 10.09 17.35
C ASP A 113 -5.16 11.48 16.94
N GLN A 114 -4.32 12.13 17.78
CA GLN A 114 -3.93 13.52 17.53
C GLN A 114 -2.90 13.64 16.39
N ASP A 115 -2.04 12.66 16.24
CA ASP A 115 -1.00 12.68 15.20
C ASP A 115 -1.65 12.42 13.83
N ASP A 116 -2.51 11.41 13.75
CA ASP A 116 -3.29 11.09 12.56
C ASP A 116 -4.25 12.23 12.16
N LEU A 117 -4.82 12.93 13.16
CA LEU A 117 -5.65 14.11 12.90
C LEU A 117 -4.85 15.27 12.28
N ALA A 118 -3.58 15.45 12.67
CA ALA A 118 -2.72 16.47 12.08
C ALA A 118 -2.41 16.16 10.61
N GLU A 119 -2.09 14.91 10.28
CA GLU A 119 -1.87 14.46 8.90
C GLU A 119 -3.13 14.58 8.06
N TYR A 120 -4.27 14.14 8.57
CA TYR A 120 -5.56 14.29 7.90
C TYR A 120 -5.90 15.76 7.61
N ASN A 121 -5.65 16.68 8.57
CA ASN A 121 -5.87 18.10 8.35
C ASN A 121 -4.95 18.68 7.27
N ALA A 122 -3.72 18.18 7.13
CA ALA A 122 -2.82 18.56 6.06
C ALA A 122 -3.30 18.00 4.71
N MET A 123 -3.70 16.74 4.66
CA MET A 123 -4.25 16.10 3.45
C MET A 123 -5.49 16.85 2.93
N ARG A 124 -6.36 17.35 3.81
CA ARG A 124 -7.54 18.14 3.43
C ARG A 124 -7.22 19.48 2.77
N GLN A 125 -5.99 19.96 2.85
CA GLN A 125 -5.53 21.16 2.14
C GLN A 125 -4.98 20.84 0.75
N ALA A 126 -4.82 19.57 0.40
CA ALA A 126 -4.36 19.13 -0.91
C ALA A 126 -5.34 19.57 -2.02
N GLN A 127 -4.79 19.87 -3.19
CA GLN A 127 -5.57 20.28 -4.38
C GLN A 127 -6.04 19.09 -5.21
N ILE A 128 -5.38 17.94 -5.02
CA ILE A 128 -5.80 16.67 -5.60
C ILE A 128 -6.10 15.65 -4.49
N THR A 129 -6.98 14.71 -4.78
CA THR A 129 -7.30 13.61 -3.85
C THR A 129 -6.33 12.46 -4.03
N LEU A 130 -6.22 11.57 -3.02
CA LEU A 130 -5.45 10.33 -3.12
C LEU A 130 -5.89 9.48 -4.33
N THR A 131 -7.19 9.38 -4.60
CA THR A 131 -7.71 8.68 -5.80
C THR A 131 -7.19 9.30 -7.10
N GLN A 132 -7.06 10.62 -7.18
CA GLN A 132 -6.49 11.29 -8.34
C GLN A 132 -4.98 11.06 -8.46
N ALA A 133 -4.27 10.99 -7.33
CA ALA A 133 -2.86 10.63 -7.32
C ALA A 133 -2.64 9.19 -7.82
N MET A 134 -3.44 8.23 -7.34
CA MET A 134 -3.43 6.84 -7.82
C MET A 134 -3.62 6.75 -9.35
N GLN A 135 -4.57 7.51 -9.91
CA GLN A 135 -4.79 7.55 -11.36
C GLN A 135 -3.57 8.10 -12.12
N LYS A 136 -2.94 9.17 -11.61
CA LYS A 136 -1.73 9.75 -12.21
C LYS A 136 -0.56 8.77 -12.16
N ALA A 137 -0.36 8.09 -11.03
CA ALA A 137 0.67 7.09 -10.88
C ALA A 137 0.51 5.93 -11.88
N THR A 138 -0.70 5.38 -11.99
CA THR A 138 -1.01 4.30 -12.95
C THR A 138 -0.80 4.74 -14.40
N GLN A 139 -1.12 6.00 -14.73
CA GLN A 139 -0.85 6.55 -16.07
C GLN A 139 0.64 6.73 -16.36
N SER A 140 1.45 7.01 -15.34
CA SER A 140 2.89 7.24 -15.47
C SER A 140 3.68 5.95 -15.65
N VAL A 141 3.44 4.95 -14.80
CA VAL A 141 4.24 3.72 -14.74
C VAL A 141 3.51 2.53 -15.35
N GLY A 142 2.20 2.45 -15.15
CA GLY A 142 1.40 1.25 -15.44
C GLY A 142 1.73 0.13 -14.44
N GLY A 143 0.80 -0.80 -14.25
CA GLY A 143 0.93 -1.89 -13.28
C GLY A 143 -0.25 -1.94 -12.32
N LYS A 144 -0.08 -2.64 -11.20
CA LYS A 144 -1.07 -2.72 -10.12
C LYS A 144 -0.57 -1.94 -8.92
N ILE A 145 -1.38 -1.03 -8.40
CA ILE A 145 -1.05 -0.30 -7.17
C ILE A 145 -1.07 -1.28 -6.01
N THR A 146 0.01 -1.32 -5.23
CA THR A 146 0.15 -2.08 -4.00
C THR A 146 -0.18 -1.25 -2.78
N GLU A 147 0.20 0.04 -2.83
CA GLU A 147 0.02 0.96 -1.72
C GLU A 147 -0.25 2.38 -2.23
N ALA A 148 -1.05 3.12 -1.50
CA ALA A 148 -1.32 4.52 -1.75
C ALA A 148 -1.65 5.20 -0.41
N GLU A 149 -0.86 6.20 -0.03
CA GLU A 149 -1.07 6.95 1.21
C GLU A 149 -0.71 8.44 1.06
N PHE A 150 -1.17 9.24 2.01
CA PHE A 150 -0.70 10.61 2.19
C PHE A 150 0.46 10.61 3.17
N ASP A 151 1.55 11.31 2.83
CA ASP A 151 2.72 11.46 3.69
C ASP A 151 3.40 12.81 3.45
N PHE A 152 4.45 13.08 4.20
CA PHE A 152 5.31 14.24 4.03
C PHE A 152 6.66 13.84 3.42
N ASP A 153 6.84 14.10 2.13
CA ASP A 153 8.18 13.97 1.53
C ASP A 153 9.05 15.18 1.88
N ASN A 154 10.08 14.96 2.70
CA ASN A 154 10.97 16.02 3.20
C ASN A 154 10.22 17.22 3.82
N GLY A 155 9.06 16.97 4.45
CA GLY A 155 8.20 17.97 5.06
C GLY A 155 7.24 18.66 4.08
N ILE A 156 7.17 18.21 2.84
CA ILE A 156 6.23 18.67 1.82
C ILE A 156 5.07 17.69 1.74
N PRO A 157 3.81 18.13 1.84
CA PRO A 157 2.65 17.25 1.72
C PRO A 157 2.60 16.58 0.35
N ALA A 158 2.63 15.26 0.32
CA ALA A 158 2.68 14.47 -0.90
C ALA A 158 1.83 13.20 -0.78
N TYR A 159 1.61 12.52 -1.89
CA TYR A 159 1.09 11.16 -1.93
C TYR A 159 2.22 10.22 -2.32
N GLU A 160 2.38 9.17 -1.54
CA GLU A 160 3.25 8.06 -1.85
C GLU A 160 2.42 6.95 -2.48
N ILE A 161 2.84 6.47 -3.65
CA ILE A 161 2.14 5.43 -4.39
C ILE A 161 3.14 4.36 -4.81
N GLU A 162 2.88 3.13 -4.40
CA GLU A 162 3.65 1.98 -4.87
C GLU A 162 2.90 1.21 -5.95
N ILE A 163 3.63 0.83 -7.00
CA ILE A 163 3.09 0.12 -8.16
C ILE A 163 3.93 -1.11 -8.46
N ALA A 164 3.32 -2.28 -8.37
CA ALA A 164 3.91 -3.52 -8.86
C ALA A 164 3.84 -3.59 -10.38
N LYS A 165 5.01 -3.75 -11.02
CA LYS A 165 5.16 -3.95 -12.46
C LYS A 165 6.08 -5.13 -12.74
N GLY A 166 5.52 -6.28 -13.06
CA GLY A 166 6.25 -7.53 -13.13
C GLY A 166 6.62 -8.02 -11.73
N MET A 167 7.91 -8.09 -11.43
CA MET A 167 8.45 -8.47 -10.12
C MET A 167 8.95 -7.26 -9.32
N ASP A 168 8.95 -6.09 -9.92
CA ASP A 168 9.49 -4.87 -9.34
C ASP A 168 8.38 -4.03 -8.71
N ILE A 169 8.68 -3.35 -7.61
CA ILE A 169 7.86 -2.31 -7.03
C ILE A 169 8.44 -0.95 -7.42
N ASN A 170 7.60 -0.06 -7.91
CA ASN A 170 7.96 1.31 -8.22
C ASN A 170 7.27 2.24 -7.22
N LYS A 171 8.05 3.02 -6.50
CA LYS A 171 7.60 4.04 -5.57
C LYS A 171 7.58 5.40 -6.26
N LEU A 172 6.41 6.03 -6.24
CA LEU A 172 6.20 7.36 -6.80
C LEU A 172 5.79 8.33 -5.70
N ILE A 173 6.42 9.50 -5.69
CA ILE A 173 5.99 10.63 -4.87
C ILE A 173 5.26 11.63 -5.75
N ILE A 174 4.04 11.99 -5.38
CA ILE A 174 3.18 12.92 -6.12
C ILE A 174 2.84 14.11 -5.25
N ASP A 175 3.23 15.30 -5.69
CA ASP A 175 2.91 16.55 -5.02
C ASP A 175 1.39 16.71 -4.88
N SER A 176 0.92 16.84 -3.65
CA SER A 176 -0.52 16.90 -3.34
C SER A 176 -1.18 18.21 -3.78
N MET A 177 -0.39 19.27 -4.07
CA MET A 177 -0.89 20.58 -4.46
C MET A 177 -1.08 20.74 -5.97
N ASN A 178 -0.30 20.02 -6.79
CA ASN A 178 -0.37 20.18 -8.26
C ASN A 178 -0.47 18.83 -9.00
N GLY A 179 -0.26 17.71 -8.32
CA GLY A 179 -0.32 16.37 -8.89
C GLY A 179 0.83 16.04 -9.82
N GLN A 180 1.96 16.71 -9.70
CA GLN A 180 3.17 16.37 -10.44
C GLN A 180 3.89 15.21 -9.75
N VAL A 181 4.43 14.29 -10.56
CA VAL A 181 5.34 13.25 -10.06
C VAL A 181 6.68 13.93 -9.73
N VAL A 182 7.01 13.97 -8.44
CA VAL A 182 8.25 14.57 -7.92
C VAL A 182 9.40 13.57 -7.96
N SER A 183 9.12 12.31 -7.67
CA SER A 183 10.08 11.22 -7.67
C SER A 183 9.45 9.95 -8.20
N SER A 184 10.25 9.15 -8.86
CA SER A 184 9.88 7.78 -9.29
C SER A 184 11.14 6.93 -9.24
N GLN A 185 11.14 5.91 -8.39
CA GLN A 185 12.29 5.03 -8.18
C GLN A 185 11.81 3.58 -8.02
N LEU A 186 12.71 2.63 -8.29
CA LEU A 186 12.48 1.25 -7.91
C LEU A 186 12.65 1.15 -6.40
N ASP A 187 11.77 0.39 -5.76
CA ASP A 187 11.94 0.00 -4.37
C ASP A 187 12.88 -1.19 -4.34
N ASP A 188 14.10 -0.95 -3.84
CA ASP A 188 15.18 -1.94 -3.76
C ASP A 188 15.11 -2.65 -2.38
N ASP A 189 14.04 -3.41 -2.10
CA ASP A 189 13.95 -4.28 -0.90
C ASP A 189 14.79 -5.59 -1.02
#